data_e7c71269d3b281c63d178ffce2db74cb
#
_entry.id   e7c71269d3b281c63d178ffce2db74cb
#
_cell.length_a   1.000
_cell.length_b   1.000
_cell.length_c   1.000
_cell.angle_alpha   90.00
_cell.angle_beta   90.00
_cell.angle_gamma   90.00
#
_symmetry.space_group_name_H-M   'P 1'
#
loop_
_entity.id
_entity.type
_entity.pdbx_description
1 polymer ?
#
loop_
_entity_poly.entity_id
_entity_poly.type
_entity_poly.pdbx_seq_one_letter_code
_entity_poly.pdbx_strand_id
1 'polypeptide(L)'
;MKKITYLIISLIFLNFINACAGYKPIYTTTNLQFEIADYSIKTNKKLGRQIYSKLYNLSKSNKKNAETKSITIIIDTIKNKTATAKDSAGKVLEYRVILSSNITIKDYLTDDKILNQNFSYSSVYKVQDNHSETIKLENKSIE
;
A
#
# COMPACT_ATOMS: atom_id res chain seq x y z
N MET A 1 20.04 55.36 11.05
CA MET A 1 19.04 54.77 10.14
C MET A 1 19.40 53.33 9.70
N LYS A 2 20.61 53.01 9.28
CA LYS A 2 20.99 51.66 8.82
C LYS A 2 20.78 50.55 9.88
N LYS A 3 21.03 50.78 11.18
CA LYS A 3 20.86 49.81 12.26
C LYS A 3 19.39 49.41 12.48
N ILE A 4 18.46 50.32 12.29
CA ILE A 4 17.02 50.09 12.43
C ILE A 4 16.51 49.21 11.28
N THR A 5 17.04 49.43 10.07
CA THR A 5 16.67 48.64 8.88
C THR A 5 17.07 47.16 9.05
N TYR A 6 18.26 46.88 9.57
CA TYR A 6 18.70 45.50 9.85
C TYR A 6 17.85 44.83 10.92
N LEU A 7 17.40 45.57 11.93
CA LEU A 7 16.55 45.04 12.99
C LEU A 7 15.16 44.67 12.47
N ILE A 8 14.60 45.47 11.57
CA ILE A 8 13.30 45.16 10.91
C ILE A 8 13.42 43.95 10.00
N ILE A 9 14.50 43.84 9.19
CA ILE A 9 14.73 42.69 8.31
C ILE A 9 14.89 41.39 9.13
N SER A 10 15.63 41.43 10.26
CA SER A 10 15.80 40.29 11.17
C SER A 10 14.47 39.87 11.77
N LEU A 11 13.61 40.79 12.15
CA LEU A 11 12.28 40.49 12.73
C LEU A 11 11.34 39.85 11.72
N ILE A 12 11.40 40.27 10.44
CA ILE A 12 10.64 39.66 9.35
C ILE A 12 11.11 38.23 9.10
N PHE A 13 12.44 37.99 9.09
CA PHE A 13 13.01 36.66 8.87
C PHE A 13 12.62 35.65 9.98
N LEU A 14 12.48 36.13 11.22
CA LEU A 14 12.06 35.27 12.36
C LEU A 14 10.63 34.72 12.19
N ASN A 15 9.75 35.44 11.49
CA ASN A 15 8.37 35.00 11.25
C ASN A 15 8.27 33.88 10.20
N PHE A 16 9.25 33.73 9.30
CA PHE A 16 9.25 32.67 8.28
C PHE A 16 9.66 31.29 8.84
N ILE A 17 10.29 31.22 10.01
CA ILE A 17 10.77 29.98 10.60
C ILE A 17 9.62 29.17 11.24
N ASN A 18 8.50 29.79 11.57
CA ASN A 18 7.35 29.14 12.20
C ASN A 18 6.36 28.44 11.21
N ALA A 19 6.60 28.55 9.90
CA ALA A 19 5.66 28.04 8.89
C ALA A 19 5.70 26.51 8.67
N CYS A 20 6.64 25.78 9.28
CA CYS A 20 6.76 24.32 9.11
C CYS A 20 6.26 23.47 10.29
N ALA A 21 5.62 24.03 11.31
CA ALA A 21 5.22 23.31 12.51
C ALA A 21 3.78 22.78 12.47
N GLY A 22 3.34 22.18 11.37
CA GLY A 22 1.95 21.73 11.22
C GLY A 22 1.70 20.41 10.50
N TYR A 23 2.74 19.77 9.95
CA TYR A 23 2.54 18.46 9.32
C TYR A 23 2.53 17.37 10.42
N LYS A 24 1.36 17.07 10.96
CA LYS A 24 1.14 15.80 11.65
C LYS A 24 0.96 14.73 10.58
N PRO A 25 1.89 13.77 10.46
CA PRO A 25 1.70 12.66 9.54
C PRO A 25 0.41 11.92 9.95
N ILE A 26 -0.57 11.92 9.06
CA ILE A 26 -1.87 11.25 9.25
C ILE A 26 -1.68 9.73 9.44
N TYR A 27 -0.47 9.23 9.19
CA TYR A 27 -0.05 7.84 9.30
C TYR A 27 0.79 7.54 10.56
N THR A 28 0.61 8.29 11.63
CA THR A 28 1.08 7.77 12.92
C THR A 28 0.23 6.53 13.24
N THR A 29 0.87 5.37 13.21
CA THR A 29 0.33 4.04 13.52
C THR A 29 -0.14 3.90 14.98
N THR A 30 -0.35 4.99 15.68
CA THR A 30 -0.90 5.04 17.01
C THR A 30 -2.40 4.85 16.92
N ASN A 31 -2.86 3.66 17.24
CA ASN A 31 -4.22 3.29 17.59
C ASN A 31 -5.16 2.76 16.48
N LEU A 32 -4.65 2.10 15.44
CA LEU A 32 -5.51 1.16 14.72
C LEU A 32 -5.67 -0.11 15.58
N GLN A 33 -6.54 -0.02 16.58
CA GLN A 33 -6.91 -1.15 17.43
C GLN A 33 -8.07 -1.87 16.76
N PHE A 34 -7.73 -2.84 15.93
CA PHE A 34 -8.73 -3.69 15.31
C PHE A 34 -8.33 -5.15 15.46
N GLU A 35 -9.32 -6.01 15.57
CA GLU A 35 -9.19 -7.46 15.50
C GLU A 35 -9.90 -7.96 14.24
N ILE A 36 -9.21 -8.77 13.45
CA ILE A 36 -9.81 -9.41 12.29
C ILE A 36 -10.61 -10.61 12.80
N ALA A 37 -11.93 -10.45 12.87
CA ALA A 37 -12.86 -11.50 13.27
C ALA A 37 -13.14 -12.48 12.12
N ASP A 38 -13.24 -11.96 10.88
CA ASP A 38 -13.52 -12.76 9.70
C ASP A 38 -12.83 -12.19 8.46
N TYR A 39 -12.62 -13.05 7.44
CA TYR A 39 -12.05 -12.61 6.17
C TYR A 39 -12.57 -13.41 4.98
N SER A 40 -12.64 -12.78 3.82
CA SER A 40 -13.00 -13.40 2.55
C SER A 40 -12.02 -13.01 1.44
N ILE A 41 -11.55 -13.99 0.67
CA ILE A 41 -10.67 -13.79 -0.49
C ILE A 41 -11.42 -14.24 -1.73
N LYS A 42 -11.74 -13.29 -2.62
CA LYS A 42 -12.60 -13.56 -3.78
C LYS A 42 -11.85 -14.19 -4.94
N THR A 43 -10.80 -13.56 -5.47
CA THR A 43 -10.20 -13.92 -6.75
C THR A 43 -8.89 -14.68 -6.58
N ASN A 44 -7.76 -14.03 -6.54
CA ASN A 44 -6.45 -14.68 -6.44
C ASN A 44 -6.13 -15.10 -5.00
N LYS A 45 -6.43 -16.37 -4.68
CA LYS A 45 -6.26 -16.90 -3.30
C LYS A 45 -4.82 -16.80 -2.78
N LYS A 46 -3.80 -16.97 -3.66
CA LYS A 46 -2.38 -16.88 -3.25
C LYS A 46 -2.03 -15.47 -2.81
N LEU A 47 -2.28 -14.49 -3.68
CA LEU A 47 -1.98 -13.08 -3.39
C LEU A 47 -2.86 -12.53 -2.27
N GLY A 48 -4.15 -12.89 -2.26
CA GLY A 48 -5.06 -12.50 -1.18
C GLY A 48 -4.60 -13.00 0.19
N ARG A 49 -4.09 -14.24 0.29
CA ARG A 49 -3.51 -14.76 1.55
C ARG A 49 -2.26 -14.02 1.98
N GLN A 50 -1.40 -13.60 1.05
CA GLN A 50 -0.21 -12.81 1.37
C GLN A 50 -0.61 -11.46 1.97
N ILE A 51 -1.59 -10.77 1.36
CA ILE A 51 -2.13 -9.51 1.87
C ILE A 51 -2.76 -9.72 3.25
N TYR A 52 -3.63 -10.72 3.39
CA TYR A 52 -4.27 -11.06 4.66
C TYR A 52 -3.24 -11.30 5.77
N SER A 53 -2.21 -12.11 5.48
CA SER A 53 -1.15 -12.44 6.45
C SER A 53 -0.43 -11.20 6.98
N LYS A 54 -0.12 -10.24 6.10
CA LYS A 54 0.50 -8.96 6.47
C LYS A 54 -0.45 -8.13 7.37
N LEU A 55 -1.72 -8.02 6.99
CA LEU A 55 -2.73 -7.29 7.77
C LEU A 55 -2.98 -7.93 9.14
N TYR A 56 -3.05 -9.26 9.18
CA TYR A 56 -3.23 -10.01 10.42
C TYR A 56 -2.05 -9.84 11.39
N ASN A 57 -0.82 -9.84 10.89
CA ASN A 57 0.35 -9.59 11.72
C ASN A 57 0.36 -8.16 12.28
N LEU A 58 -0.08 -7.18 11.50
CA LEU A 58 -0.24 -5.81 11.97
C LEU A 58 -1.33 -5.68 13.04
N SER A 59 -2.45 -6.40 12.90
CA SER A 59 -3.52 -6.38 13.91
C SER A 59 -3.06 -6.97 15.26
N LYS A 60 -2.21 -8.01 15.22
CA LYS A 60 -1.70 -8.65 16.45
C LYS A 60 -0.69 -7.78 17.21
N SER A 61 0.10 -6.96 16.52
CA SER A 61 1.13 -6.14 17.16
C SER A 61 0.57 -5.06 18.08
N ASN A 62 -0.72 -4.73 17.95
CA ASN A 62 -1.37 -3.62 18.65
C ASN A 62 -2.28 -4.02 19.84
N LYS A 63 -2.19 -5.27 20.32
CA LYS A 63 -3.10 -5.84 21.35
C LYS A 63 -3.01 -5.26 22.77
N LYS A 64 -2.68 -4.01 22.98
CA LYS A 64 -2.44 -3.50 24.37
C LYS A 64 -3.57 -2.69 25.01
N ASN A 65 -4.72 -2.44 24.40
CA ASN A 65 -5.77 -1.59 25.01
C ASN A 65 -7.21 -2.11 24.77
N ALA A 66 -8.11 -1.73 25.68
CA ALA A 66 -9.41 -2.34 25.96
C ALA A 66 -10.54 -2.15 24.92
N GLU A 67 -10.37 -1.35 23.88
CA GLU A 67 -11.41 -1.13 22.87
C GLU A 67 -10.93 -1.56 21.47
N THR A 68 -10.86 -2.87 21.27
CA THR A 68 -10.50 -3.43 19.95
C THR A 68 -11.75 -3.62 19.11
N LYS A 69 -11.86 -2.91 18.00
CA LYS A 69 -12.98 -3.04 17.07
C LYS A 69 -12.83 -4.31 16.24
N SER A 70 -13.85 -5.18 16.24
CA SER A 70 -13.88 -6.40 15.41
C SER A 70 -14.28 -6.04 13.97
N ILE A 71 -13.51 -6.50 13.00
CA ILE A 71 -13.75 -6.20 11.59
C ILE A 71 -13.76 -7.46 10.72
N THR A 72 -14.50 -7.37 9.61
CA THR A 72 -14.44 -8.31 8.48
C THR A 72 -13.63 -7.70 7.35
N ILE A 73 -12.69 -8.45 6.77
CA ILE A 73 -11.89 -8.00 5.63
C ILE A 73 -12.25 -8.82 4.38
N ILE A 74 -12.61 -8.12 3.30
CA ILE A 74 -12.85 -8.71 1.99
C ILE A 74 -11.72 -8.26 1.07
N ILE A 75 -10.99 -9.23 0.51
CA ILE A 75 -9.84 -9.00 -0.37
C ILE A 75 -10.17 -9.55 -1.75
N ASP A 76 -10.13 -8.67 -2.75
CA ASP A 76 -10.31 -9.04 -4.15
C ASP A 76 -9.07 -8.60 -4.93
N THR A 77 -8.27 -9.57 -5.41
CA THR A 77 -6.98 -9.28 -6.05
C THR A 77 -6.92 -9.92 -7.43
N ILE A 78 -6.67 -9.10 -8.45
CA ILE A 78 -6.54 -9.50 -9.84
C ILE A 78 -5.10 -9.27 -10.28
N LYS A 79 -4.53 -10.29 -10.97
CA LYS A 79 -3.23 -10.21 -11.62
C LYS A 79 -3.42 -10.29 -13.13
N ASN A 80 -3.02 -9.25 -13.84
CA ASN A 80 -2.98 -9.20 -15.29
C ASN A 80 -1.53 -9.22 -15.78
N LYS A 81 -1.27 -9.98 -16.87
CA LYS A 81 0.04 -10.08 -17.50
C LYS A 81 -0.10 -9.78 -18.98
N THR A 82 0.70 -8.84 -19.48
CA THR A 82 0.65 -8.38 -20.87
C THR A 82 2.06 -8.32 -21.44
N ALA A 83 2.26 -8.81 -22.66
CA ALA A 83 3.52 -8.64 -23.37
C ALA A 83 3.70 -7.17 -23.77
N THR A 84 4.86 -6.58 -23.43
CA THR A 84 5.19 -5.17 -23.73
C THR A 84 6.25 -5.03 -24.83
N ALA A 85 7.08 -6.04 -25.03
CA ALA A 85 8.05 -6.07 -26.10
C ALA A 85 8.13 -7.46 -26.76
N LYS A 86 8.29 -7.46 -28.10
CA LYS A 86 8.50 -8.67 -28.91
C LYS A 86 9.65 -8.41 -29.87
N ASP A 87 10.34 -9.47 -30.30
CA ASP A 87 11.31 -9.41 -31.38
C ASP A 87 10.63 -9.46 -32.75
N SER A 88 11.43 -9.41 -33.83
CA SER A 88 10.96 -9.48 -35.21
C SER A 88 10.29 -10.82 -35.59
N ALA A 89 10.56 -11.88 -34.84
CA ALA A 89 9.94 -13.20 -34.99
C ALA A 89 8.66 -13.37 -34.14
N GLY A 90 8.27 -12.34 -33.38
CA GLY A 90 7.09 -12.36 -32.50
C GLY A 90 7.31 -13.00 -31.12
N LYS A 91 8.56 -13.43 -30.79
CA LYS A 91 8.90 -13.93 -29.46
C LYS A 91 8.81 -12.80 -28.45
N VAL A 92 8.16 -13.03 -27.32
CA VAL A 92 8.03 -12.04 -26.26
C VAL A 92 9.37 -11.86 -25.54
N LEU A 93 9.82 -10.62 -25.45
CA LEU A 93 11.07 -10.21 -24.76
C LEU A 93 10.79 -9.65 -23.36
N GLU A 94 9.57 -9.11 -23.16
CA GLU A 94 9.24 -8.42 -21.92
C GLU A 94 7.76 -8.56 -21.59
N TYR A 95 7.45 -8.72 -20.30
CA TYR A 95 6.09 -8.69 -19.77
C TYR A 95 5.91 -7.57 -18.76
N ARG A 96 4.71 -7.00 -18.78
CA ARG A 96 4.18 -6.15 -17.70
C ARG A 96 3.19 -6.95 -16.87
N VAL A 97 3.36 -6.93 -15.56
CA VAL A 97 2.39 -7.43 -14.60
C VAL A 97 1.71 -6.26 -13.92
N ILE A 98 0.40 -6.28 -13.87
CA ILE A 98 -0.42 -5.32 -13.14
C ILE A 98 -1.17 -6.10 -12.07
N LEU A 99 -0.98 -5.70 -10.81
CA LEU A 99 -1.76 -6.17 -9.67
C LEU A 99 -2.77 -5.10 -9.30
N SER A 100 -4.02 -5.49 -9.21
CA SER A 100 -5.10 -4.64 -8.72
C SER A 100 -5.75 -5.32 -7.53
N SER A 101 -5.80 -4.65 -6.39
CA SER A 101 -6.41 -5.17 -5.16
C SER A 101 -7.46 -4.20 -4.65
N ASN A 102 -8.69 -4.68 -4.48
CA ASN A 102 -9.74 -3.99 -3.76
C ASN A 102 -9.85 -4.59 -2.36
N ILE A 103 -9.67 -3.76 -1.33
CA ILE A 103 -9.82 -4.14 0.07
C ILE A 103 -11.03 -3.43 0.64
N THR A 104 -12.02 -4.20 1.06
CA THR A 104 -13.20 -3.71 1.76
C THR A 104 -13.13 -4.15 3.22
N ILE A 105 -13.26 -3.19 4.13
CA ILE A 105 -13.34 -3.42 5.57
C ILE A 105 -14.75 -3.09 6.03
N LYS A 106 -15.36 -4.03 6.76
CA LYS A 106 -16.68 -3.91 7.35
C LYS A 106 -16.62 -4.08 8.87
N ASP A 107 -17.54 -3.49 9.56
CA ASP A 107 -17.79 -3.82 10.96
C ASP A 107 -18.33 -5.26 11.04
N TYR A 108 -17.76 -6.06 11.95
CA TYR A 108 -18.14 -7.48 12.07
C TYR A 108 -19.56 -7.66 12.60
N LEU A 109 -20.03 -6.75 13.46
CA LEU A 109 -21.34 -6.87 14.13
C LEU A 109 -22.48 -6.28 13.29
N THR A 110 -22.24 -5.12 12.67
CA THR A 110 -23.30 -4.38 11.93
C THR A 110 -23.26 -4.62 10.43
N ASP A 111 -22.21 -5.23 9.90
CA ASP A 111 -21.91 -5.39 8.46
C ASP A 111 -21.74 -4.05 7.70
N ASP A 112 -21.68 -2.94 8.44
CA ASP A 112 -21.47 -1.62 7.86
C ASP A 112 -20.08 -1.50 7.23
N LYS A 113 -20.04 -0.91 6.05
CA LYS A 113 -18.79 -0.68 5.34
C LYS A 113 -18.02 0.49 5.97
N ILE A 114 -16.87 0.18 6.56
CA ILE A 114 -15.98 1.16 7.16
C ILE A 114 -15.05 1.77 6.11
N LEU A 115 -14.47 0.93 5.24
CA LEU A 115 -13.47 1.35 4.24
C LEU A 115 -13.60 0.53 2.98
N ASN A 116 -13.38 1.17 1.83
CA ASN A 116 -13.15 0.48 0.57
C ASN A 116 -12.01 1.19 -0.16
N GLN A 117 -10.91 0.47 -0.37
CA GLN A 117 -9.72 1.04 -0.96
C GLN A 117 -9.21 0.17 -2.12
N ASN A 118 -8.90 0.83 -3.23
CA ASN A 118 -8.27 0.21 -4.37
C ASN A 118 -6.77 0.51 -4.37
N PHE A 119 -5.98 -0.53 -4.62
CA PHE A 119 -4.54 -0.45 -4.80
C PHE A 119 -4.20 -1.00 -6.17
N SER A 120 -3.28 -0.35 -6.88
CA SER A 120 -2.75 -0.85 -8.14
C SER A 120 -1.22 -0.74 -8.12
N TYR A 121 -0.58 -1.80 -8.57
CA TYR A 121 0.87 -1.87 -8.72
C TYR A 121 1.21 -2.43 -10.08
N SER A 122 2.20 -1.85 -10.77
CA SER A 122 2.66 -2.31 -12.07
C SER A 122 4.17 -2.51 -12.04
N SER A 123 4.61 -3.64 -12.55
CA SER A 123 6.04 -3.97 -12.71
C SER A 123 6.29 -4.59 -14.07
N VAL A 124 7.53 -4.43 -14.53
CA VAL A 124 7.97 -4.96 -15.82
C VAL A 124 9.16 -5.88 -15.58
N TYR A 125 9.21 -7.01 -16.28
CA TYR A 125 10.35 -7.91 -16.23
C TYR A 125 10.67 -8.50 -17.62
N LYS A 126 11.96 -8.76 -17.85
CA LYS A 126 12.44 -9.37 -19.10
C LYS A 126 12.31 -10.88 -19.06
N VAL A 127 11.95 -11.44 -20.21
CA VAL A 127 11.97 -12.89 -20.42
C VAL A 127 13.42 -13.35 -20.51
N GLN A 128 13.75 -14.41 -19.79
CA GLN A 128 15.04 -15.06 -19.83
C GLN A 128 14.97 -16.29 -20.75
N ASP A 129 16.10 -16.74 -21.26
CA ASP A 129 16.16 -17.97 -22.05
C ASP A 129 15.74 -19.19 -21.22
N ASN A 130 16.03 -19.17 -19.93
CA ASN A 130 15.56 -20.17 -19.00
C ASN A 130 14.17 -19.80 -18.45
N HIS A 131 13.19 -20.67 -18.68
CA HIS A 131 11.81 -20.48 -18.20
C HIS A 131 11.72 -20.36 -16.67
N SER A 132 12.52 -21.13 -15.93
CA SER A 132 12.55 -21.07 -14.45
C SER A 132 13.00 -19.71 -13.94
N GLU A 133 13.99 -19.09 -14.61
CA GLU A 133 14.46 -17.74 -14.25
C GLU A 133 13.39 -16.68 -14.55
N THR A 134 12.70 -16.81 -15.68
CA THR A 134 11.56 -15.93 -16.01
C THR A 134 10.48 -15.98 -14.93
N ILE A 135 10.13 -17.19 -14.44
CA ILE A 135 9.15 -17.34 -13.34
C ILE A 135 9.67 -16.71 -12.04
N LYS A 136 10.95 -16.86 -11.71
CA LYS A 136 11.54 -16.21 -10.53
C LYS A 136 11.45 -14.68 -10.61
N LEU A 137 11.76 -14.11 -11.79
CA LEU A 137 11.65 -12.68 -12.02
C LEU A 137 10.20 -12.21 -11.93
N GLU A 138 9.24 -12.97 -12.47
CA GLU A 138 7.82 -12.67 -12.34
C GLU A 138 7.39 -12.64 -10.87
N ASN A 139 7.75 -13.66 -10.08
CA ASN A 139 7.40 -13.70 -8.67
C ASN A 139 8.02 -12.55 -7.90
N LYS A 140 9.32 -12.26 -8.13
CA LYS A 140 10.02 -11.12 -7.51
C LYS A 140 9.38 -9.77 -7.88
N SER A 141 8.81 -9.67 -9.07
CA SER A 141 8.17 -8.43 -9.54
C SER A 141 6.85 -8.11 -8.85
N ILE A 142 6.30 -9.06 -8.07
CA ILE A 142 5.00 -8.94 -7.41
C ILE A 142 5.07 -9.09 -5.88
N GLU A 143 6.26 -9.27 -5.31
CA GLU A 143 6.53 -9.25 -3.86
C GLU A 143 6.77 -7.82 -3.35
#